data_390aef6f724aaba4642acaac361cb936
#
_entry.id   390aef6f724aaba4642acaac361cb936
#
_cell.length_a   1.000
_cell.length_b   1.000
_cell.length_c   1.000
_cell.angle_alpha   90.00
_cell.angle_beta   90.00
_cell.angle_gamma   90.00
#
_symmetry.space_group_name_H-M   'P 1'
#
loop_
_entity.id
_entity.type
_entity.pdbx_description
1 polymer ?
#
loop_
_entity_poly.entity_id
_entity_poly.type
_entity_poly.pdbx_seq_one_letter_code
_entity_poly.pdbx_strand_id
1 'polypeptide(L)'
;GRNLAVLLLLDLSKSLADRITVGKNGGQQSILELGQEAVSLLAWSIEQLGDPFAIAGFHSDTRHDVRYLHLKGYSESWGDPVKSRLAAMQAGYSTRMGAAMRHAAHYLGAQKTGKKLLLVLTDGQPADVDVHEPRLLSEDARNSVGELDQKGIFTYCISLDRKADDYVSDIFGRRFSVIDRVERLPERLPELFMALTR
;
A
#
# COMPACT_ATOMS: atom_id res chain seq x y z
N GLY A 1 -9.76 23.84 2.30
CA GLY A 1 -9.37 22.50 2.73
C GLY A 1 -9.24 21.52 1.57
N ARG A 2 -8.47 20.51 1.75
CA ARG A 2 -8.21 19.51 0.69
C ARG A 2 -9.39 18.58 0.47
N ASN A 3 -10.24 18.39 1.48
CA ASN A 3 -11.42 17.52 1.42
C ASN A 3 -11.09 16.10 0.91
N LEU A 4 -9.99 15.55 1.38
CA LEU A 4 -9.44 14.26 0.97
C LEU A 4 -9.25 13.35 2.17
N ALA A 5 -9.74 12.11 2.08
CA ALA A 5 -9.38 11.05 3.02
C ALA A 5 -8.47 10.05 2.31
N VAL A 6 -7.48 9.52 3.02
CA VAL A 6 -6.48 8.61 2.47
C VAL A 6 -6.45 7.32 3.28
N LEU A 7 -6.29 6.20 2.62
CA LEU A 7 -5.92 4.94 3.25
C LEU A 7 -4.70 4.38 2.54
N LEU A 8 -3.63 4.15 3.32
CA LEU A 8 -2.41 3.52 2.83
C LEU A 8 -2.52 2.02 3.08
N LEU A 9 -2.52 1.24 2.02
CA LEU A 9 -2.60 -0.22 2.10
C LEU A 9 -1.27 -0.83 1.70
N LEU A 10 -0.63 -1.53 2.64
CA LEU A 10 0.73 -2.02 2.49
C LEU A 10 0.73 -3.51 2.18
N ASP A 11 1.33 -3.87 1.06
CA ASP A 11 1.56 -5.24 0.65
C ASP A 11 3.06 -5.43 0.39
N LEU A 12 3.77 -5.90 1.41
CA LEU A 12 5.22 -6.11 1.37
C LEU A 12 5.55 -7.58 1.64
N SER A 13 4.78 -8.47 1.03
CA SER A 13 4.81 -9.91 1.29
C SER A 13 6.10 -10.62 0.85
N LYS A 14 6.78 -10.07 -0.17
CA LYS A 14 7.97 -10.69 -0.74
C LYS A 14 9.29 -10.12 -0.26
N SER A 15 9.26 -9.12 0.63
CA SER A 15 10.43 -8.27 0.93
C SER A 15 11.31 -8.75 2.08
N LEU A 16 11.09 -9.95 2.64
CA LEU A 16 11.79 -10.39 3.84
C LEU A 16 13.28 -10.60 3.68
N ALA A 17 13.71 -11.15 2.55
CA ALA A 17 15.07 -11.61 2.37
C ALA A 17 15.96 -10.63 1.59
N ASP A 18 15.35 -9.72 0.86
CA ASP A 18 16.09 -8.85 -0.05
C ASP A 18 16.71 -7.69 0.70
N ARG A 19 18.04 -7.62 0.65
CA ARG A 19 18.80 -6.52 1.21
C ARG A 19 19.30 -5.62 0.10
N ILE A 20 19.20 -4.32 0.32
CA ILE A 20 19.59 -3.30 -0.65
C ILE A 20 20.61 -2.38 0.00
N THR A 21 21.68 -2.09 -0.72
CA THR A 21 22.68 -1.13 -0.28
C THR A 21 22.11 0.27 -0.36
N VAL A 22 22.16 1.00 0.76
CA VAL A 22 21.65 2.35 0.86
C VAL A 22 22.72 3.30 1.36
N GLY A 23 22.72 4.52 0.83
CA GLY A 23 23.64 5.57 1.24
C GLY A 23 25.06 5.35 0.74
N LYS A 24 25.91 6.33 1.05
CA LYS A 24 27.31 6.34 0.61
C LYS A 24 28.19 5.37 1.38
N ASN A 25 27.74 4.93 2.55
CA ASN A 25 28.54 4.09 3.45
C ASN A 25 28.28 2.59 3.27
N GLY A 26 27.49 2.20 2.27
CA GLY A 26 27.22 0.79 2.00
C GLY A 26 26.35 0.09 3.03
N GLY A 27 25.60 0.83 3.84
CA GLY A 27 24.63 0.26 4.76
C GLY A 27 23.56 -0.54 4.02
N GLN A 28 23.01 -1.57 4.66
CA GLN A 28 21.99 -2.41 4.05
C GLN A 28 20.68 -2.34 4.79
N GLN A 29 19.58 -2.27 4.03
CA GLN A 29 18.22 -2.33 4.55
C GLN A 29 17.41 -3.32 3.72
N SER A 30 16.44 -3.98 4.36
CA SER A 30 15.46 -4.77 3.62
C SER A 30 14.45 -3.85 2.92
N ILE A 31 13.75 -4.38 1.93
CA ILE A 31 12.65 -3.66 1.28
C ILE A 31 11.57 -3.31 2.31
N LEU A 32 11.31 -4.22 3.27
CA LEU A 32 10.37 -3.95 4.35
C LEU A 32 10.79 -2.74 5.19
N GLU A 33 12.07 -2.68 5.59
CA GLU A 33 12.58 -1.54 6.36
C GLU A 33 12.48 -0.22 5.57
N LEU A 34 12.82 -0.24 4.29
CA LEU A 34 12.67 0.92 3.40
C LEU A 34 11.20 1.34 3.27
N GLY A 35 10.30 0.37 3.16
CA GLY A 35 8.86 0.63 3.12
C GLY A 35 8.35 1.25 4.41
N GLN A 36 8.77 0.73 5.56
CA GLN A 36 8.40 1.29 6.87
C GLN A 36 8.90 2.73 7.02
N GLU A 37 10.13 3.00 6.61
CA GLU A 37 10.69 4.35 6.62
C GLU A 37 9.91 5.29 5.69
N ALA A 38 9.62 4.85 4.46
CA ALA A 38 8.88 5.64 3.48
C ALA A 38 7.47 5.97 3.97
N VAL A 39 6.78 4.99 4.55
CA VAL A 39 5.44 5.17 5.10
C VAL A 39 5.46 6.13 6.30
N SER A 40 6.49 6.05 7.14
CA SER A 40 6.65 6.98 8.27
C SER A 40 6.80 8.43 7.79
N LEU A 41 7.61 8.66 6.76
CA LEU A 41 7.79 9.99 6.18
C LEU A 41 6.52 10.50 5.52
N LEU A 42 5.82 9.62 4.80
CA LEU A 42 4.53 9.97 4.19
C LEU A 42 3.47 10.30 5.24
N ALA A 43 3.36 9.47 6.28
CA ALA A 43 2.41 9.68 7.37
C ALA A 43 2.64 11.02 8.06
N TRP A 44 3.89 11.36 8.34
CA TRP A 44 4.24 12.65 8.89
C TRP A 44 3.76 13.78 7.97
N SER A 45 3.99 13.65 6.67
CA SER A 45 3.57 14.65 5.67
C SER A 45 2.05 14.82 5.63
N ILE A 46 1.30 13.71 5.66
CA ILE A 46 -0.17 13.75 5.64
C ILE A 46 -0.70 14.39 6.93
N GLU A 47 -0.09 14.08 8.07
CA GLU A 47 -0.48 14.69 9.35
C GLU A 47 -0.34 16.21 9.30
N GLN A 48 0.73 16.72 8.68
CA GLN A 48 0.94 18.17 8.50
C GLN A 48 -0.12 18.81 7.60
N LEU A 49 -0.59 18.07 6.59
CA LEU A 49 -1.64 18.55 5.68
C LEU A 49 -3.02 18.55 6.33
N GLY A 50 -3.21 17.77 7.38
CA GLY A 50 -4.49 17.66 8.08
C GLY A 50 -5.51 16.74 7.41
N ASP A 51 -5.13 16.00 6.38
CA ASP A 51 -6.04 15.02 5.75
C ASP A 51 -6.27 13.84 6.72
N PRO A 52 -7.52 13.38 6.91
CA PRO A 52 -7.74 12.15 7.65
C PRO A 52 -7.12 10.97 6.91
N PHE A 53 -6.36 10.13 7.63
CA PHE A 53 -5.73 8.98 7.02
C PHE A 53 -5.68 7.77 7.94
N ALA A 54 -5.68 6.60 7.32
CA ALA A 54 -5.47 5.32 7.98
C ALA A 54 -4.35 4.57 7.29
N ILE A 55 -3.74 3.64 7.99
CA ILE A 55 -2.69 2.77 7.48
C ILE A 55 -3.07 1.33 7.83
N ALA A 56 -3.01 0.45 6.84
CA ALA A 56 -3.27 -0.96 7.02
C ALA A 56 -2.28 -1.80 6.23
N GLY A 57 -2.03 -3.00 6.72
CA GLY A 57 -1.31 -4.02 5.98
C GLY A 57 -2.22 -5.21 5.72
N PHE A 58 -1.78 -6.11 4.87
CA PHE A 58 -2.48 -7.37 4.70
C PHE A 58 -1.52 -8.46 4.27
N HIS A 59 -1.89 -9.67 4.60
CA HIS A 59 -1.26 -10.88 4.07
C HIS A 59 -2.26 -12.01 4.09
N SER A 60 -2.02 -13.03 3.31
CA SER A 60 -2.90 -14.19 3.26
C SER A 60 -2.09 -15.48 3.21
N ASP A 61 -2.68 -16.53 3.78
CA ASP A 61 -2.24 -17.91 3.65
C ASP A 61 -3.48 -18.73 3.28
N THR A 62 -3.81 -18.77 2.02
CA THR A 62 -5.06 -19.24 1.42
C THR A 62 -6.23 -18.25 1.58
N ARG A 63 -7.32 -18.50 0.82
CA ARG A 63 -8.55 -17.71 0.90
C ARG A 63 -9.24 -17.78 2.27
N HIS A 64 -8.86 -18.74 3.11
CA HIS A 64 -9.45 -18.96 4.44
C HIS A 64 -8.71 -18.20 5.54
N ASP A 65 -7.50 -17.70 5.28
CA ASP A 65 -6.70 -16.95 6.25
C ASP A 65 -6.18 -15.69 5.60
N VAL A 66 -7.06 -14.72 5.42
CA VAL A 66 -6.71 -13.38 4.92
C VAL A 66 -6.76 -12.43 6.09
N ARG A 67 -5.62 -11.82 6.43
CA ARG A 67 -5.47 -10.93 7.56
C ARG A 67 -5.31 -9.49 7.10
N TYR A 68 -6.20 -8.65 7.60
CA TYR A 68 -6.14 -7.21 7.44
C TYR A 68 -5.64 -6.62 8.76
N LEU A 69 -4.50 -5.94 8.71
CA LEU A 69 -3.82 -5.45 9.89
C LEU A 69 -4.02 -3.94 10.01
N HIS A 70 -4.72 -3.50 11.05
CA HIS A 70 -4.88 -2.09 11.34
C HIS A 70 -3.61 -1.54 11.99
N LEU A 71 -2.88 -0.69 11.28
CA LEU A 71 -1.68 -0.03 11.80
C LEU A 71 -2.02 1.35 12.36
N LYS A 72 -2.91 2.09 11.67
CA LYS A 72 -3.44 3.37 12.16
C LYS A 72 -4.89 3.52 11.71
N GLY A 73 -5.79 3.80 12.68
CA GLY A 73 -7.17 4.19 12.37
C GLY A 73 -7.30 5.68 12.10
N TYR A 74 -8.44 6.09 11.54
CA TYR A 74 -8.71 7.49 11.22
C TYR A 74 -8.80 8.38 12.46
N SER A 75 -9.24 7.83 13.58
CA SER A 75 -9.38 8.57 14.83
C SER A 75 -8.08 8.67 15.64
N GLU A 76 -7.03 7.98 15.22
CA GLU A 76 -5.75 8.02 15.89
C GLU A 76 -4.87 9.13 15.31
N SER A 77 -4.06 9.77 16.17
CA SER A 77 -2.99 10.66 15.72
C SER A 77 -1.78 9.86 15.29
N TRP A 78 -0.97 10.43 14.42
CA TRP A 78 0.35 9.88 14.10
C TRP A 78 1.27 10.07 15.31
N GLY A 79 1.51 9.00 16.06
CA GLY A 79 2.28 9.06 17.30
C GLY A 79 2.95 7.72 17.60
N ASP A 80 3.55 7.62 18.78
CA ASP A 80 4.38 6.47 19.15
C ASP A 80 3.67 5.12 19.06
N PRO A 81 2.40 4.96 19.48
CA PRO A 81 1.72 3.67 19.32
C PRO A 81 1.61 3.21 17.87
N VAL A 82 1.31 4.15 16.95
CA VAL A 82 1.20 3.83 15.51
C VAL A 82 2.59 3.51 14.94
N LYS A 83 3.60 4.30 15.29
CA LYS A 83 4.98 4.06 14.86
C LYS A 83 5.47 2.68 15.31
N SER A 84 5.12 2.27 16.52
CA SER A 84 5.48 0.95 17.05
C SER A 84 4.81 -0.17 16.29
N ARG A 85 3.52 -0.03 15.95
CA ARG A 85 2.81 -1.02 15.13
C ARG A 85 3.42 -1.14 13.73
N LEU A 86 3.75 -0.03 13.11
CA LEU A 86 4.39 -0.01 11.80
C LEU A 86 5.76 -0.69 11.85
N ALA A 87 6.58 -0.38 12.87
CA ALA A 87 7.89 -0.98 13.05
C ALA A 87 7.83 -2.49 13.32
N ALA A 88 6.75 -2.95 13.97
CA ALA A 88 6.55 -4.36 14.27
C ALA A 88 5.94 -5.15 13.11
N MET A 89 5.51 -4.49 12.04
CA MET A 89 4.92 -5.14 10.88
C MET A 89 5.91 -6.11 10.24
N GLN A 90 5.44 -7.31 9.94
CA GLN A 90 6.23 -8.34 9.26
C GLN A 90 5.73 -8.53 7.84
N ALA A 91 6.61 -8.98 6.94
CA ALA A 91 6.20 -9.34 5.61
C ALA A 91 5.29 -10.58 5.64
N GLY A 92 4.25 -10.57 4.85
CA GLY A 92 3.28 -11.67 4.79
C GLY A 92 3.68 -12.76 3.80
N TYR A 93 2.85 -13.79 3.72
CA TYR A 93 3.12 -14.96 2.88
C TYR A 93 2.60 -14.81 1.45
N SER A 94 1.48 -14.10 1.27
CA SER A 94 0.77 -14.04 0.00
C SER A 94 -0.01 -12.72 -0.11
N THR A 95 -0.51 -12.41 -1.32
CA THR A 95 -1.17 -11.14 -1.60
C THR A 95 -2.53 -11.33 -2.27
N ARG A 96 -3.59 -11.45 -1.47
CA ARG A 96 -4.98 -11.36 -1.96
C ARG A 96 -5.41 -9.90 -1.98
N MET A 97 -4.87 -9.18 -2.94
CA MET A 97 -5.02 -7.73 -3.04
C MET A 97 -6.48 -7.29 -3.19
N GLY A 98 -7.27 -8.00 -3.99
CA GLY A 98 -8.68 -7.67 -4.18
C GLY A 98 -9.47 -7.70 -2.88
N ALA A 99 -9.30 -8.75 -2.08
CA ALA A 99 -9.95 -8.88 -0.78
C ALA A 99 -9.53 -7.76 0.17
N ALA A 100 -8.24 -7.42 0.20
CA ALA A 100 -7.72 -6.36 1.06
C ALA A 100 -8.26 -4.99 0.64
N MET A 101 -8.32 -4.71 -0.66
CA MET A 101 -8.86 -3.44 -1.16
C MET A 101 -10.36 -3.29 -0.84
N ARG A 102 -11.14 -4.37 -1.00
CA ARG A 102 -12.56 -4.34 -0.63
C ARG A 102 -12.75 -4.10 0.86
N HIS A 103 -11.92 -4.72 1.68
CA HIS A 103 -11.97 -4.51 3.13
C HIS A 103 -11.61 -3.07 3.50
N ALA A 104 -10.55 -2.53 2.91
CA ALA A 104 -10.13 -1.14 3.10
C ALA A 104 -11.24 -0.16 2.71
N ALA A 105 -12.03 -0.48 1.68
CA ALA A 105 -13.13 0.35 1.20
C ALA A 105 -14.19 0.61 2.27
N HIS A 106 -14.41 -0.30 3.21
CA HIS A 106 -15.34 -0.07 4.31
C HIS A 106 -14.94 1.12 5.17
N TYR A 107 -13.66 1.22 5.50
CA TYR A 107 -13.16 2.28 6.37
C TYR A 107 -13.03 3.61 5.62
N LEU A 108 -12.50 3.56 4.42
CA LEU A 108 -12.32 4.74 3.58
C LEU A 108 -13.69 5.30 3.12
N GLY A 109 -14.59 4.40 2.73
CA GLY A 109 -15.94 4.77 2.32
C GLY A 109 -16.75 5.45 3.41
N ALA A 110 -16.47 5.16 4.67
CA ALA A 110 -17.17 5.77 5.82
C ALA A 110 -16.71 7.20 6.10
N GLN A 111 -15.61 7.65 5.51
CA GLN A 111 -15.12 9.01 5.72
C GLN A 111 -16.02 10.03 5.02
N LYS A 112 -16.21 11.18 5.67
CA LYS A 112 -17.12 12.23 5.19
C LYS A 112 -16.39 13.28 4.34
N THR A 113 -15.53 12.85 3.45
CA THR A 113 -14.80 13.72 2.54
C THR A 113 -15.33 13.56 1.12
N GLY A 114 -15.18 14.61 0.31
CA GLY A 114 -15.58 14.56 -1.10
C GLY A 114 -14.66 13.70 -1.95
N LYS A 115 -13.40 13.60 -1.57
CA LYS A 115 -12.40 12.81 -2.29
C LYS A 115 -11.86 11.71 -1.38
N LYS A 116 -11.64 10.53 -1.95
CA LYS A 116 -11.16 9.36 -1.23
C LYS A 116 -10.09 8.66 -2.06
N LEU A 117 -8.92 8.50 -1.48
CA LEU A 117 -7.76 7.86 -2.12
C LEU A 117 -7.35 6.61 -1.37
N LEU A 118 -7.37 5.48 -2.07
CA LEU A 118 -6.73 4.25 -1.62
C LEU A 118 -5.37 4.15 -2.30
N LEU A 119 -4.30 4.28 -1.54
CA LEU A 119 -2.93 4.19 -2.04
C LEU A 119 -2.35 2.83 -1.65
N VAL A 120 -2.10 1.99 -2.65
CA VAL A 120 -1.55 0.65 -2.46
C VAL A 120 -0.05 0.67 -2.72
N LEU A 121 0.73 0.23 -1.73
CA LEU A 121 2.16 0.01 -1.89
C LEU A 121 2.42 -1.49 -1.92
N THR A 122 2.93 -2.01 -3.02
CA THR A 122 3.12 -3.45 -3.22
C THR A 122 4.50 -3.79 -3.76
N ASP A 123 5.00 -4.97 -3.41
CA ASP A 123 6.28 -5.50 -3.90
C ASP A 123 6.12 -6.70 -4.84
N GLY A 124 4.90 -7.06 -5.23
CA GLY A 124 4.71 -8.19 -6.13
C GLY A 124 3.30 -8.37 -6.67
N GLN A 125 3.18 -9.32 -7.58
CA GLN A 125 1.92 -9.72 -8.18
C GLN A 125 1.01 -10.38 -7.14
N PRO A 126 -0.31 -10.14 -7.17
CA PRO A 126 -1.24 -10.87 -6.32
C PRO A 126 -1.08 -12.38 -6.47
N ALA A 127 -0.89 -13.07 -5.36
CA ALA A 127 -0.66 -14.50 -5.34
C ALA A 127 -1.10 -15.10 -4.01
N ASP A 128 -1.49 -16.37 -4.01
CA ASP A 128 -1.74 -17.13 -2.80
C ASP A 128 -1.42 -18.61 -3.02
N VAL A 129 -1.14 -19.31 -1.93
CA VAL A 129 -0.72 -20.72 -1.96
C VAL A 129 -1.79 -21.67 -2.49
N ASP A 130 -3.09 -21.31 -2.37
CA ASP A 130 -4.21 -22.09 -2.88
C ASP A 130 -4.65 -21.73 -4.29
N VAL A 131 -3.95 -20.80 -4.97
CA VAL A 131 -4.27 -20.38 -6.33
C VAL A 131 -3.07 -20.64 -7.23
N HIS A 132 -3.23 -21.56 -8.18
CA HIS A 132 -2.16 -21.95 -9.09
C HIS A 132 -2.01 -21.00 -10.28
N GLU A 133 -3.05 -20.22 -10.62
CA GLU A 133 -3.01 -19.24 -11.67
C GLU A 133 -3.03 -17.81 -11.09
N PRO A 134 -1.87 -17.12 -11.04
CA PRO A 134 -1.82 -15.73 -10.54
C PRO A 134 -2.78 -14.79 -11.27
N ARG A 135 -3.13 -15.08 -12.53
CA ARG A 135 -4.07 -14.29 -13.31
C ARG A 135 -5.43 -14.18 -12.63
N LEU A 136 -5.90 -15.23 -11.95
CA LEU A 136 -7.20 -15.19 -11.27
C LEU A 136 -7.22 -14.14 -10.15
N LEU A 137 -6.13 -14.02 -9.40
CA LEU A 137 -6.02 -13.01 -8.34
C LEU A 137 -5.82 -11.62 -8.92
N SER A 138 -5.15 -11.48 -10.06
CA SER A 138 -5.03 -10.19 -10.75
C SER A 138 -6.38 -9.73 -11.30
N GLU A 139 -7.18 -10.63 -11.87
CA GLU A 139 -8.53 -10.33 -12.31
C GLU A 139 -9.45 -9.93 -11.15
N ASP A 140 -9.33 -10.62 -10.01
CA ASP A 140 -10.08 -10.26 -8.80
C ASP A 140 -9.69 -8.86 -8.31
N ALA A 141 -8.40 -8.54 -8.31
CA ALA A 141 -7.92 -7.20 -7.94
C ALA A 141 -8.44 -6.15 -8.92
N ARG A 142 -8.42 -6.43 -10.22
CA ARG A 142 -8.99 -5.52 -11.22
C ARG A 142 -10.47 -5.26 -10.98
N ASN A 143 -11.24 -6.32 -10.69
CA ASN A 143 -12.66 -6.18 -10.40
C ASN A 143 -12.88 -5.32 -9.14
N SER A 144 -12.04 -5.47 -8.12
CA SER A 144 -12.15 -4.65 -6.92
C SER A 144 -11.86 -3.18 -7.20
N VAL A 145 -10.90 -2.87 -8.05
CA VAL A 145 -10.64 -1.48 -8.47
C VAL A 145 -11.88 -0.86 -9.12
N GLY A 146 -12.54 -1.62 -10.01
CA GLY A 146 -13.80 -1.17 -10.63
C GLY A 146 -14.91 -0.95 -9.63
N GLU A 147 -15.06 -1.83 -8.65
CA GLU A 147 -16.04 -1.68 -7.56
C GLU A 147 -15.76 -0.43 -6.73
N LEU A 148 -14.50 -0.16 -6.41
CA LEU A 148 -14.11 1.02 -5.66
C LEU A 148 -14.37 2.31 -6.45
N ASP A 149 -14.09 2.32 -7.75
CA ASP A 149 -14.42 3.44 -8.63
C ASP A 149 -15.91 3.78 -8.55
N GLN A 150 -16.77 2.78 -8.59
CA GLN A 150 -18.23 2.99 -8.48
C GLN A 150 -18.63 3.57 -7.12
N LYS A 151 -17.84 3.34 -6.09
CA LYS A 151 -18.06 3.89 -4.75
C LYS A 151 -17.42 5.27 -4.55
N GLY A 152 -16.81 5.84 -5.59
CA GLY A 152 -16.13 7.12 -5.51
C GLY A 152 -14.75 7.06 -4.86
N ILE A 153 -14.14 5.89 -4.81
CA ILE A 153 -12.80 5.70 -4.24
C ILE A 153 -11.79 5.57 -5.38
N PHE A 154 -10.87 6.51 -5.44
CA PHE A 154 -9.76 6.49 -6.41
C PHE A 154 -8.65 5.58 -5.87
N THR A 155 -8.26 4.59 -6.65
CA THR A 155 -7.21 3.64 -6.28
C THR A 155 -5.94 3.94 -7.08
N TYR A 156 -4.82 4.03 -6.39
CA TYR A 156 -3.52 4.25 -7.04
C TYR A 156 -2.50 3.27 -6.46
N CYS A 157 -1.70 2.68 -7.33
CA CYS A 157 -0.70 1.68 -6.94
C CYS A 157 0.72 2.23 -7.10
N ILE A 158 1.54 2.03 -6.08
CA ILE A 158 2.98 2.23 -6.16
C ILE A 158 3.62 0.86 -6.04
N SER A 159 4.27 0.40 -7.11
CA SER A 159 4.86 -0.92 -7.19
C SER A 159 6.38 -0.86 -7.07
N LEU A 160 6.92 -1.76 -6.27
CA LEU A 160 8.36 -1.98 -6.12
C LEU A 160 8.83 -3.20 -6.92
N ASP A 161 7.92 -3.83 -7.65
CA ASP A 161 8.19 -5.04 -8.42
C ASP A 161 8.77 -4.68 -9.80
N ARG A 162 9.95 -5.20 -10.10
CA ARG A 162 10.59 -5.00 -11.42
C ARG A 162 9.79 -5.63 -12.56
N LYS A 163 8.93 -6.62 -12.25
CA LYS A 163 8.05 -7.29 -13.21
C LYS A 163 6.63 -6.72 -13.20
N ALA A 164 6.46 -5.51 -12.67
CA ALA A 164 5.14 -4.89 -12.55
C ALA A 164 4.43 -4.74 -13.89
N ASP A 165 5.18 -4.53 -14.98
CA ASP A 165 4.60 -4.38 -16.32
C ASP A 165 3.81 -5.60 -16.77
N ASP A 166 4.06 -6.78 -16.18
CA ASP A 166 3.35 -8.00 -16.53
C ASP A 166 1.88 -8.02 -16.06
N TYR A 167 1.53 -7.19 -15.07
CA TYR A 167 0.20 -7.26 -14.45
C TYR A 167 -0.38 -5.94 -13.95
N VAL A 168 0.46 -4.95 -13.61
CA VAL A 168 -0.01 -3.78 -12.87
C VAL A 168 -0.97 -2.93 -13.69
N SER A 169 -0.74 -2.77 -14.98
CA SER A 169 -1.62 -2.02 -15.85
C SER A 169 -2.97 -2.72 -16.06
N ASP A 170 -2.99 -4.05 -16.03
CA ASP A 170 -4.23 -4.81 -16.12
C ASP A 170 -5.13 -4.59 -14.90
N ILE A 171 -4.52 -4.40 -13.71
CA ILE A 171 -5.26 -4.16 -12.48
C ILE A 171 -5.67 -2.69 -12.34
N PHE A 172 -4.72 -1.78 -12.51
CA PHE A 172 -4.88 -0.37 -12.13
C PHE A 172 -5.03 0.58 -13.32
N GLY A 173 -4.92 0.07 -14.57
CA GLY A 173 -4.95 0.93 -15.75
C GLY A 173 -3.74 1.84 -15.81
N ARG A 174 -3.99 3.16 -15.76
CA ARG A 174 -2.92 4.18 -15.73
C ARG A 174 -2.60 4.67 -14.34
N ARG A 175 -3.31 4.17 -13.32
CA ARG A 175 -3.21 4.66 -11.94
C ARG A 175 -2.14 3.89 -11.18
N PHE A 176 -0.91 3.96 -11.67
CA PHE A 176 0.22 3.34 -11.00
C PHE A 176 1.53 4.04 -11.31
N SER A 177 2.49 3.84 -10.43
CA SER A 177 3.91 4.18 -10.64
C SER A 177 4.76 3.01 -10.24
N VAL A 178 5.85 2.78 -10.97
CA VAL A 178 6.83 1.75 -10.62
C VAL A 178 8.09 2.45 -10.13
N ILE A 179 8.59 2.05 -8.96
CA ILE A 179 9.84 2.58 -8.41
C ILE A 179 10.93 1.55 -8.67
N ASP A 180 11.78 1.81 -9.67
CA ASP A 180 12.87 0.91 -10.06
C ASP A 180 14.01 0.91 -9.04
N ARG A 181 14.28 2.07 -8.46
CA ARG A 181 15.36 2.24 -7.46
C ARG A 181 14.72 2.28 -6.08
N VAL A 182 14.54 1.09 -5.50
CA VAL A 182 13.81 0.92 -4.22
C VAL A 182 14.48 1.67 -3.09
N GLU A 183 15.80 1.84 -3.13
CA GLU A 183 16.55 2.62 -2.13
C GLU A 183 16.11 4.09 -2.07
N ARG A 184 15.42 4.57 -3.10
CA ARG A 184 14.88 5.93 -3.14
C ARG A 184 13.43 6.02 -2.66
N LEU A 185 12.84 4.90 -2.26
CA LEU A 185 11.43 4.87 -1.83
C LEU A 185 11.11 5.88 -0.72
N PRO A 186 11.94 6.04 0.34
CA PRO A 186 11.62 6.98 1.41
C PRO A 186 11.42 8.42 0.92
N GLU A 187 12.22 8.90 -0.02
CA GLU A 187 12.05 10.27 -0.58
C GLU A 187 10.99 10.32 -1.69
N ARG A 188 10.86 9.24 -2.47
CA ARG A 188 9.94 9.21 -3.61
C ARG A 188 8.48 9.10 -3.22
N LEU A 189 8.16 8.35 -2.17
CA LEU A 189 6.78 8.11 -1.78
C LEU A 189 6.05 9.40 -1.38
N PRO A 190 6.60 10.27 -0.52
CA PRO A 190 5.96 11.56 -0.24
C PRO A 190 5.82 12.45 -1.47
N GLU A 191 6.83 12.50 -2.36
CA GLU A 191 6.77 13.27 -3.60
C GLU A 191 5.62 12.83 -4.51
N LEU A 192 5.47 11.51 -4.70
CA LEU A 192 4.40 10.93 -5.51
C LEU A 192 3.02 11.25 -4.92
N PHE A 193 2.89 11.14 -3.60
CA PHE A 193 1.64 11.50 -2.93
C PHE A 193 1.28 12.97 -3.16
N MET A 194 2.24 13.87 -2.99
CA MET A 194 2.00 15.30 -3.20
C MET A 194 1.64 15.61 -4.66
N ALA A 195 2.31 14.98 -5.62
CA ALA A 195 1.99 15.16 -7.03
C ALA A 195 0.59 14.63 -7.37
N LEU A 196 0.21 13.50 -6.77
CA LEU A 196 -1.08 12.83 -7.02
C LEU A 196 -2.26 13.60 -6.43
N THR A 197 -2.05 14.34 -5.35
CA THR A 197 -3.12 14.95 -4.55
C THR A 197 -3.17 16.47 -4.62
N ARG A 198 -2.47 17.08 -5.54
CA ARG A 198 -2.53 18.54 -5.77
C ARG A 198 -3.93 19.01 -6.17
#